data_e7e6ec3fd235e23d568f583aa55a0464
#
_entry.id   e7e6ec3fd235e23d568f583aa55a0464
#
_cell.length_a   1.000
_cell.length_b   1.000
_cell.length_c   1.000
_cell.angle_alpha   90.00
_cell.angle_beta   90.00
_cell.angle_gamma   90.00
#
_symmetry.space_group_name_H-M   'P 1'
#
loop_
_entity.id
_entity.type
_entity.pdbx_description
1 polymer ?
#
loop_
_entity_poly.entity_id
_entity_poly.type
_entity_poly.pdbx_seq_one_letter_code
_entity_poly.pdbx_strand_id
1 'polypeptide(L)'
;FFTVERTCPTCSGKGQIIKNPCRLCSGQGRVEKSKKLSVNIPPGVETGTRIRLAGEGEAGIRGGQSGDLYIFIEVEKHSIFEREGNDLFCRIPITMTTAALGGDLEAPTLDGGKTRVKIPKGSQNNKQLRLKGKGMPSIRGGIKGDLYIEILVETPVNLNAEQIQLLKKFEDSSKDNNPVNKDFFSKVKNFWNTN
;
A
#
# COMPACT_ATOMS: atom_id res chain seq x y z
N PHE A 1 -25.24 10.52 -66.19
CA PHE A 1 -26.12 10.88 -65.10
C PHE A 1 -25.34 10.67 -63.82
N PHE A 2 -25.04 11.75 -63.12
CA PHE A 2 -24.37 11.65 -61.80
C PHE A 2 -25.44 11.67 -60.71
N THR A 3 -25.53 10.59 -59.90
CA THR A 3 -26.40 10.54 -58.74
C THR A 3 -25.65 11.21 -57.58
N VAL A 4 -26.15 12.34 -57.10
CA VAL A 4 -25.57 13.04 -55.95
C VAL A 4 -26.37 12.64 -54.71
N GLU A 5 -25.77 11.88 -53.80
CA GLU A 5 -26.33 11.60 -52.48
C GLU A 5 -26.26 12.86 -51.60
N ARG A 6 -27.41 13.36 -51.21
CA ARG A 6 -27.51 14.52 -50.30
C ARG A 6 -28.23 14.14 -49.04
N THR A 7 -27.61 14.42 -47.89
CA THR A 7 -28.27 14.21 -46.60
C THR A 7 -29.55 15.01 -46.52
N CYS A 8 -30.66 14.37 -46.13
CA CYS A 8 -31.96 15.02 -46.02
C CYS A 8 -31.88 16.18 -44.99
N PRO A 9 -32.19 17.45 -45.37
CA PRO A 9 -32.06 18.59 -44.46
C PRO A 9 -33.07 18.52 -43.30
N THR A 10 -34.14 17.77 -43.42
CA THR A 10 -35.19 17.69 -42.40
C THR A 10 -34.89 16.65 -41.30
N CYS A 11 -34.30 15.50 -41.65
CA CYS A 11 -33.99 14.46 -40.67
C CYS A 11 -32.48 14.27 -40.44
N SER A 12 -31.62 15.00 -41.17
CA SER A 12 -30.16 14.91 -41.09
C SER A 12 -29.65 13.46 -41.12
N GLY A 13 -30.22 12.62 -41.99
CA GLY A 13 -29.87 11.22 -42.14
C GLY A 13 -30.50 10.26 -41.10
N LYS A 14 -31.25 10.76 -40.12
CA LYS A 14 -31.86 9.92 -39.07
C LYS A 14 -33.09 9.10 -39.49
N GLY A 15 -33.66 9.36 -40.68
CA GLY A 15 -34.83 8.66 -41.20
C GLY A 15 -36.15 8.93 -40.46
N GLN A 16 -36.13 9.63 -39.35
CA GLN A 16 -37.28 9.93 -38.46
C GLN A 16 -37.23 11.37 -37.98
N ILE A 17 -38.41 11.98 -37.78
CA ILE A 17 -38.58 13.32 -37.23
C ILE A 17 -39.55 13.25 -36.10
N ILE A 18 -39.18 13.81 -34.93
CA ILE A 18 -40.05 13.94 -33.80
C ILE A 18 -40.78 15.27 -33.92
N LYS A 19 -42.05 15.24 -34.33
CA LYS A 19 -42.88 16.44 -34.51
C LYS A 19 -43.17 17.18 -33.19
N ASN A 20 -43.37 16.41 -32.10
CA ASN A 20 -43.69 16.95 -30.76
C ASN A 20 -42.66 16.41 -29.78
N PRO A 21 -41.49 17.04 -29.60
CA PRO A 21 -40.48 16.55 -28.66
C PRO A 21 -40.94 16.69 -27.21
N CYS A 22 -40.62 15.69 -26.40
CA CYS A 22 -40.86 15.73 -24.96
C CYS A 22 -40.10 16.88 -24.32
N ARG A 23 -40.77 17.66 -23.42
CA ARG A 23 -40.16 18.82 -22.75
C ARG A 23 -38.98 18.45 -21.84
N LEU A 24 -38.92 17.21 -21.31
CA LEU A 24 -37.82 16.76 -20.45
C LEU A 24 -36.58 16.31 -21.21
N CYS A 25 -36.75 15.61 -22.34
CA CYS A 25 -35.63 15.04 -23.08
C CYS A 25 -35.40 15.67 -24.48
N SER A 26 -36.23 16.65 -24.87
CA SER A 26 -36.16 17.33 -26.18
C SER A 26 -36.02 16.38 -27.36
N GLY A 27 -36.65 15.20 -27.28
CA GLY A 27 -36.60 14.17 -28.32
C GLY A 27 -35.39 13.23 -28.23
N GLN A 28 -34.50 13.40 -27.26
CA GLN A 28 -33.31 12.52 -27.06
C GLN A 28 -33.67 11.13 -26.50
N GLY A 29 -34.85 10.98 -25.87
CA GLY A 29 -35.30 9.72 -25.28
C GLY A 29 -34.62 9.39 -23.96
N ARG A 30 -33.73 10.26 -23.46
CA ARG A 30 -33.01 10.12 -22.19
C ARG A 30 -33.06 11.42 -21.42
N VAL A 31 -33.05 11.33 -20.10
CA VAL A 31 -32.91 12.47 -19.17
C VAL A 31 -31.79 12.16 -18.21
N GLU A 32 -31.02 13.17 -17.87
CA GLU A 32 -29.99 13.05 -16.83
C GLU A 32 -30.66 13.01 -15.47
N LYS A 33 -30.28 12.01 -14.64
CA LYS A 33 -30.79 11.83 -13.28
C LYS A 33 -29.64 11.42 -12.36
N SER A 34 -29.45 12.17 -11.29
CA SER A 34 -28.51 11.80 -10.23
C SER A 34 -29.09 10.68 -9.37
N LYS A 35 -28.30 9.64 -9.13
CA LYS A 35 -28.63 8.51 -8.25
C LYS A 35 -27.49 8.29 -7.25
N LYS A 36 -27.82 8.15 -5.98
CA LYS A 36 -26.84 7.77 -4.95
C LYS A 36 -26.82 6.23 -4.86
N LEU A 37 -25.63 5.65 -5.00
CA LEU A 37 -25.42 4.22 -4.91
C LEU A 37 -24.54 3.92 -3.67
N SER A 38 -24.90 2.89 -2.93
CA SER A 38 -24.07 2.36 -1.85
C SER A 38 -23.27 1.19 -2.40
N VAL A 39 -21.95 1.23 -2.22
CA VAL A 39 -21.03 0.20 -2.72
C VAL A 39 -20.30 -0.42 -1.54
N ASN A 40 -20.41 -1.74 -1.43
CA ASN A 40 -19.63 -2.47 -0.43
C ASN A 40 -18.25 -2.82 -0.98
N ILE A 41 -17.22 -2.24 -0.37
CA ILE A 41 -15.82 -2.52 -0.72
C ILE A 41 -15.32 -3.63 0.21
N PRO A 42 -14.97 -4.82 -0.33
CA PRO A 42 -14.46 -5.90 0.51
C PRO A 42 -13.09 -5.55 1.11
N PRO A 43 -12.78 -6.01 2.33
CA PRO A 43 -11.47 -5.80 2.91
C PRO A 43 -10.39 -6.54 2.09
N GLY A 44 -9.19 -5.96 2.02
CA GLY A 44 -8.08 -6.54 1.28
C GLY A 44 -7.99 -6.15 -0.19
N VAL A 45 -8.86 -5.26 -0.68
CA VAL A 45 -8.77 -4.74 -2.05
C VAL A 45 -7.40 -4.13 -2.34
N GLU A 46 -6.99 -4.15 -3.61
CA GLU A 46 -5.75 -3.57 -4.10
C GLU A 46 -6.04 -2.51 -5.15
N THR A 47 -5.08 -1.62 -5.37
CA THR A 47 -5.15 -0.66 -6.48
C THR A 47 -5.33 -1.41 -7.79
N GLY A 48 -6.26 -0.93 -8.62
CA GLY A 48 -6.65 -1.58 -9.87
C GLY A 48 -7.77 -2.62 -9.72
N THR A 49 -8.24 -2.90 -8.48
CA THR A 49 -9.44 -3.72 -8.26
C THR A 49 -10.64 -3.05 -8.91
N ARG A 50 -11.43 -3.83 -9.66
CA ARG A 50 -12.65 -3.36 -10.33
C ARG A 50 -13.87 -3.98 -9.69
N ILE A 51 -14.81 -3.13 -9.28
CA ILE A 51 -16.12 -3.54 -8.77
C ILE A 51 -17.15 -3.26 -9.86
N ARG A 52 -17.90 -4.28 -10.28
CA ARG A 52 -18.98 -4.16 -11.25
C ARG A 52 -20.32 -4.07 -10.54
N LEU A 53 -21.07 -3.03 -10.84
CA LEU A 53 -22.47 -2.89 -10.45
C LEU A 53 -23.34 -3.13 -11.67
N ALA A 54 -23.95 -4.30 -11.74
CA ALA A 54 -24.75 -4.70 -12.89
C ALA A 54 -26.01 -3.84 -13.01
N GLY A 55 -26.27 -3.33 -14.23
CA GLY A 55 -27.45 -2.52 -14.54
C GLY A 55 -27.46 -1.09 -13.99
N GLU A 56 -26.35 -0.64 -13.34
CA GLU A 56 -26.23 0.71 -12.78
C GLU A 56 -25.47 1.69 -13.69
N GLY A 57 -25.15 1.29 -14.92
CA GLY A 57 -24.59 2.16 -15.94
C GLY A 57 -25.65 3.01 -16.67
N GLU A 58 -25.28 3.55 -17.81
CA GLU A 58 -26.18 4.37 -18.63
C GLU A 58 -27.41 3.58 -19.09
N ALA A 59 -28.54 4.26 -19.13
CA ALA A 59 -29.77 3.69 -19.64
C ALA A 59 -29.63 3.31 -21.13
N GLY A 60 -30.17 2.16 -21.51
CA GLY A 60 -30.21 1.71 -22.90
C GLY A 60 -31.04 2.65 -23.79
N ILE A 61 -30.78 2.63 -25.10
CA ILE A 61 -31.52 3.40 -26.09
C ILE A 61 -32.80 2.63 -26.42
N ARG A 62 -33.93 3.36 -26.62
CA ARG A 62 -35.20 2.79 -27.06
C ARG A 62 -35.73 1.64 -26.16
N GLY A 63 -35.60 1.78 -24.86
CA GLY A 63 -36.05 0.74 -23.90
C GLY A 63 -35.10 -0.45 -23.75
N GLY A 64 -33.87 -0.35 -24.28
CA GLY A 64 -32.82 -1.34 -24.04
C GLY A 64 -32.40 -1.40 -22.57
N GLN A 65 -31.75 -2.49 -22.19
CA GLN A 65 -31.24 -2.66 -20.82
C GLN A 65 -30.15 -1.63 -20.51
N SER A 66 -30.07 -1.21 -19.25
CA SER A 66 -28.96 -0.38 -18.76
C SER A 66 -27.65 -1.13 -18.84
N GLY A 67 -26.58 -0.40 -19.07
CA GLY A 67 -25.22 -0.93 -18.97
C GLY A 67 -24.80 -1.16 -17.51
N ASP A 68 -23.57 -1.56 -17.33
CA ASP A 68 -22.97 -1.76 -16.00
C ASP A 68 -22.09 -0.57 -15.62
N LEU A 69 -22.01 -0.30 -14.32
CA LEU A 69 -21.08 0.67 -13.76
C LEU A 69 -19.85 -0.06 -13.24
N TYR A 70 -18.68 0.36 -13.67
CA TYR A 70 -17.40 -0.15 -13.18
C TYR A 70 -16.72 0.89 -12.30
N ILE A 71 -16.39 0.49 -11.08
CA ILE A 71 -15.67 1.31 -10.11
C ILE A 71 -14.24 0.79 -10.02
N PHE A 72 -13.27 1.65 -10.26
CA PHE A 72 -11.86 1.36 -10.11
C PHE A 72 -11.38 1.85 -8.75
N ILE A 73 -10.72 0.98 -8.01
CA ILE A 73 -10.21 1.30 -6.67
C ILE A 73 -8.75 1.71 -6.81
N GLU A 74 -8.41 2.83 -6.21
CA GLU A 74 -7.04 3.29 -5.98
C GLU A 74 -6.82 3.36 -4.47
N VAL A 75 -5.80 2.65 -3.97
CA VAL A 75 -5.46 2.60 -2.55
C VAL A 75 -4.29 3.54 -2.30
N GLU A 76 -4.48 4.50 -1.41
CA GLU A 76 -3.43 5.43 -1.01
C GLU A 76 -2.33 4.73 -0.21
N LYS A 77 -1.10 5.24 -0.32
CA LYS A 77 0.04 4.75 0.46
C LYS A 77 -0.15 5.10 1.93
N HIS A 78 0.07 4.12 2.81
CA HIS A 78 0.04 4.35 4.24
C HIS A 78 1.38 4.93 4.72
N SER A 79 1.36 5.82 5.74
CA SER A 79 2.56 6.50 6.25
C SER A 79 3.54 5.58 6.99
N ILE A 80 3.06 4.46 7.53
CA ILE A 80 3.84 3.55 8.39
C ILE A 80 4.03 2.18 7.73
N PHE A 81 3.00 1.70 7.02
CA PHE A 81 2.99 0.36 6.45
C PHE A 81 3.20 0.38 4.94
N GLU A 82 4.11 -0.45 4.47
CA GLU A 82 4.25 -0.82 3.06
C GLU A 82 3.54 -2.16 2.85
N ARG A 83 2.80 -2.31 1.75
CA ARG A 83 2.04 -3.52 1.45
C ARG A 83 2.63 -4.26 0.26
N GLU A 84 2.84 -5.57 0.42
CA GLU A 84 3.18 -6.49 -0.66
C GLU A 84 2.20 -7.67 -0.65
N GLY A 85 1.25 -7.66 -1.58
CA GLY A 85 0.16 -8.63 -1.59
C GLY A 85 -0.67 -8.57 -0.30
N ASN A 86 -0.68 -9.64 0.49
CA ASN A 86 -1.35 -9.67 1.79
C ASN A 86 -0.43 -9.38 2.97
N ASP A 87 0.87 -9.29 2.75
CA ASP A 87 1.85 -8.99 3.80
C ASP A 87 2.05 -7.49 3.96
N LEU A 88 2.37 -7.09 5.18
CA LEU A 88 2.67 -5.73 5.56
C LEU A 88 4.11 -5.63 6.06
N PHE A 89 4.76 -4.55 5.72
CA PHE A 89 6.11 -4.21 6.17
C PHE A 89 6.07 -2.90 6.93
N CYS A 90 6.78 -2.85 8.05
CA CYS A 90 6.89 -1.67 8.90
C CYS A 90 8.32 -1.54 9.40
N ARG A 91 8.94 -0.38 9.22
CA ARG A 91 10.27 -0.07 9.77
C ARG A 91 10.11 0.61 11.11
N ILE A 92 10.72 0.04 12.15
CA ILE A 92 10.64 0.58 13.49
C ILE A 92 12.03 0.92 14.00
N PRO A 93 12.30 2.20 14.31
CA PRO A 93 13.55 2.61 14.92
C PRO A 93 13.61 2.12 16.37
N ILE A 94 14.73 1.54 16.74
CA ILE A 94 15.05 1.15 18.13
C ILE A 94 16.40 1.71 18.51
N THR A 95 16.60 1.99 19.79
CA THR A 95 17.90 2.46 20.28
C THR A 95 18.96 1.38 20.16
N MET A 96 20.22 1.77 19.97
CA MET A 96 21.35 0.83 19.95
C MET A 96 21.45 0.01 21.23
N THR A 97 21.06 0.58 22.38
CA THR A 97 21.03 -0.12 23.66
C THR A 97 19.98 -1.22 23.69
N THR A 98 18.77 -0.97 23.16
CA THR A 98 17.72 -1.99 23.00
C THR A 98 18.17 -3.07 22.01
N ALA A 99 18.84 -2.70 20.92
CA ALA A 99 19.38 -3.67 19.98
C ALA A 99 20.43 -4.59 20.62
N ALA A 100 21.32 -4.02 21.45
CA ALA A 100 22.38 -4.78 22.12
C ALA A 100 21.84 -5.66 23.26
N LEU A 101 21.03 -5.08 24.16
CA LEU A 101 20.57 -5.74 25.38
C LEU A 101 19.31 -6.60 25.17
N GLY A 102 18.60 -6.39 24.08
CA GLY A 102 17.26 -6.91 23.89
C GLY A 102 16.23 -6.12 24.67
N GLY A 103 14.97 -6.44 24.47
CA GLY A 103 13.87 -5.78 25.16
C GLY A 103 12.54 -6.09 24.51
N ASP A 104 11.52 -5.36 24.93
CA ASP A 104 10.19 -5.41 24.35
C ASP A 104 9.89 -4.12 23.57
N LEU A 105 9.28 -4.26 22.43
CA LEU A 105 8.84 -3.19 21.57
C LEU A 105 7.32 -3.26 21.40
N GLU A 106 6.62 -2.13 21.45
CA GLU A 106 5.24 -2.02 21.04
C GLU A 106 5.18 -1.67 19.54
N ALA A 107 4.76 -2.63 18.73
CA ALA A 107 4.58 -2.42 17.30
C ALA A 107 3.13 -2.06 17.00
N PRO A 108 2.87 -1.09 16.09
CA PRO A 108 1.52 -0.78 15.64
C PRO A 108 0.95 -1.93 14.80
N THR A 109 -0.36 -2.10 14.84
CA THR A 109 -1.09 -3.04 13.99
C THR A 109 -2.07 -2.28 13.11
N LEU A 110 -2.44 -2.86 11.97
CA LEU A 110 -3.31 -2.22 10.98
C LEU A 110 -4.70 -1.83 11.52
N ASP A 111 -5.19 -2.55 12.51
CA ASP A 111 -6.45 -2.28 13.20
C ASP A 111 -6.39 -1.11 14.21
N GLY A 112 -5.27 -0.38 14.25
CA GLY A 112 -5.03 0.72 15.18
C GLY A 112 -4.62 0.27 16.58
N GLY A 113 -4.46 -1.02 16.81
CA GLY A 113 -3.98 -1.60 18.05
C GLY A 113 -2.46 -1.59 18.17
N LYS A 114 -1.97 -2.19 19.24
CA LYS A 114 -0.55 -2.41 19.51
C LYS A 114 -0.30 -3.88 19.81
N THR A 115 0.87 -4.37 19.42
CA THR A 115 1.32 -5.72 19.77
C THR A 115 2.72 -5.67 20.35
N ARG A 116 2.96 -6.43 21.41
CA ARG A 116 4.27 -6.53 22.03
C ARG A 116 5.15 -7.48 21.22
N VAL A 117 6.33 -7.01 20.86
CA VAL A 117 7.33 -7.76 20.09
C VAL A 117 8.61 -7.84 20.87
N LYS A 118 9.12 -9.04 21.07
CA LYS A 118 10.38 -9.25 21.78
C LYS A 118 11.56 -9.05 20.83
N ILE A 119 12.45 -8.12 21.16
CA ILE A 119 13.71 -7.89 20.48
C ILE A 119 14.78 -8.80 21.08
N PRO A 120 15.35 -9.72 20.31
CA PRO A 120 16.47 -10.55 20.80
C PRO A 120 17.71 -9.70 21.07
N LYS A 121 18.51 -10.10 22.04
CA LYS A 121 19.82 -9.49 22.32
C LYS A 121 20.73 -9.60 21.10
N GLY A 122 21.50 -8.54 20.83
CA GLY A 122 22.41 -8.49 19.70
C GLY A 122 21.70 -8.40 18.35
N SER A 123 20.45 -7.87 18.32
CA SER A 123 19.74 -7.63 17.06
C SER A 123 20.47 -6.61 16.21
N GLN A 124 20.73 -6.97 14.96
CA GLN A 124 21.40 -6.11 14.00
C GLN A 124 20.41 -5.24 13.22
N ASN A 125 20.93 -4.19 12.57
CA ASN A 125 20.15 -3.38 11.68
C ASN A 125 19.54 -4.21 10.54
N ASN A 126 18.36 -3.84 10.06
CA ASN A 126 17.58 -4.54 9.02
C ASN A 126 17.15 -5.98 9.39
N LYS A 127 17.26 -6.36 10.68
CA LYS A 127 16.68 -7.63 11.13
C LYS A 127 15.18 -7.59 11.04
N GLN A 128 14.59 -8.60 10.40
CA GLN A 128 13.15 -8.73 10.27
C GLN A 128 12.56 -9.66 11.33
N LEU A 129 11.45 -9.23 11.92
CA LEU A 129 10.65 -9.98 12.87
C LEU A 129 9.25 -10.19 12.28
N ARG A 130 8.81 -11.44 12.18
CA ARG A 130 7.52 -11.80 11.59
C ARG A 130 6.44 -11.96 12.64
N LEU A 131 5.33 -11.28 12.46
CA LEU A 131 4.11 -11.42 13.26
C LEU A 131 3.02 -12.10 12.43
N LYS A 132 2.78 -13.36 12.70
CA LYS A 132 1.81 -14.17 11.93
C LYS A 132 0.38 -13.62 12.04
N GLY A 133 -0.32 -13.56 10.88
CA GLY A 133 -1.72 -13.17 10.80
C GLY A 133 -2.01 -11.71 11.14
N LYS A 134 -0.99 -10.84 11.18
CA LYS A 134 -1.12 -9.40 11.45
C LYS A 134 -1.04 -8.53 10.19
N GLY A 135 -1.02 -9.14 9.01
CA GLY A 135 -1.09 -8.47 7.71
C GLY A 135 -2.51 -8.18 7.24
N MET A 136 -2.65 -7.97 5.95
CA MET A 136 -3.93 -7.68 5.28
C MET A 136 -4.82 -8.92 5.20
N PRO A 137 -6.14 -8.76 5.30
CA PRO A 137 -7.07 -9.83 4.95
C PRO A 137 -7.00 -10.12 3.44
N SER A 138 -7.22 -11.38 3.06
CA SER A 138 -7.34 -11.76 1.66
C SER A 138 -8.72 -11.40 1.11
N ILE A 139 -8.76 -10.82 -0.10
CA ILE A 139 -10.01 -10.45 -0.80
C ILE A 139 -10.90 -11.68 -1.11
N ARG A 140 -10.28 -12.85 -1.26
CA ARG A 140 -10.99 -14.12 -1.53
C ARG A 140 -11.39 -14.87 -0.26
N GLY A 141 -11.22 -14.25 0.90
CA GLY A 141 -11.33 -14.94 2.18
C GLY A 141 -10.10 -15.81 2.46
N GLY A 142 -10.01 -16.35 3.67
CA GLY A 142 -8.92 -17.23 4.09
C GLY A 142 -7.95 -16.58 5.07
N ILE A 143 -6.67 -16.97 5.00
CA ILE A 143 -5.65 -16.59 5.97
C ILE A 143 -5.21 -15.15 5.70
N LYS A 144 -5.17 -14.33 6.75
CA LYS A 144 -4.54 -13.01 6.70
C LYS A 144 -3.06 -13.16 6.42
N GLY A 145 -2.47 -12.18 5.74
CA GLY A 145 -1.03 -12.08 5.60
C GLY A 145 -0.34 -11.81 6.94
N ASP A 146 0.95 -11.63 6.90
CA ASP A 146 1.79 -11.40 8.07
C ASP A 146 2.27 -9.94 8.12
N LEU A 147 2.67 -9.50 9.31
CA LEU A 147 3.35 -8.23 9.46
C LEU A 147 4.85 -8.47 9.71
N TYR A 148 5.68 -7.94 8.85
CA TYR A 148 7.13 -7.95 8.96
C TYR A 148 7.60 -6.62 9.53
N ILE A 149 8.28 -6.68 10.68
CA ILE A 149 8.89 -5.54 11.33
C ILE A 149 10.37 -5.55 11.02
N GLU A 150 10.83 -4.57 10.29
CA GLU A 150 12.24 -4.34 10.02
C GLU A 150 12.82 -3.39 11.09
N ILE A 151 13.82 -3.87 11.81
CA ILE A 151 14.47 -3.10 12.88
C ILE A 151 15.45 -2.10 12.22
N LEU A 152 15.28 -0.82 12.55
CA LEU A 152 16.24 0.22 12.23
C LEU A 152 16.97 0.61 13.53
N VAL A 153 18.27 0.27 13.63
CA VAL A 153 19.04 0.63 14.82
C VAL A 153 19.49 2.08 14.72
N GLU A 154 19.00 2.89 15.64
CA GLU A 154 19.33 4.30 15.73
C GLU A 154 20.53 4.52 16.66
N THR A 155 21.55 5.18 16.12
CA THR A 155 22.71 5.62 16.90
C THR A 155 22.44 7.00 17.47
N PRO A 156 22.62 7.20 18.80
CA PRO A 156 22.31 8.47 19.44
C PRO A 156 23.23 9.59 18.92
N VAL A 157 22.63 10.77 18.76
CA VAL A 157 23.32 12.00 18.33
C VAL A 157 23.30 13.04 19.45
N ASN A 158 24.13 14.08 19.38
CA ASN A 158 24.19 15.19 20.38
C ASN A 158 24.49 14.71 21.80
N LEU A 159 25.49 13.83 21.92
CA LEU A 159 25.89 13.25 23.22
C LEU A 159 26.48 14.29 24.15
N ASN A 160 26.11 14.23 25.42
CA ASN A 160 26.79 15.01 26.46
C ASN A 160 28.14 14.38 26.91
N ALA A 161 28.91 15.10 27.72
CA ALA A 161 30.24 14.65 28.11
C ALA A 161 30.25 13.31 28.86
N GLU A 162 29.26 13.06 29.71
CA GLU A 162 29.11 11.80 30.45
C GLU A 162 28.80 10.63 29.53
N GLN A 163 27.88 10.81 28.58
CA GLN A 163 27.53 9.79 27.60
C GLN A 163 28.71 9.41 26.72
N ILE A 164 29.52 10.41 26.31
CA ILE A 164 30.74 10.16 25.56
C ILE A 164 31.72 9.31 26.37
N GLN A 165 31.91 9.62 27.68
CA GLN A 165 32.80 8.82 28.53
C GLN A 165 32.29 7.39 28.71
N LEU A 166 30.99 7.19 28.90
CA LEU A 166 30.39 5.86 29.04
C LEU A 166 30.58 5.03 27.74
N LEU A 167 30.37 5.63 26.60
CA LEU A 167 30.58 4.94 25.32
C LEU A 167 32.05 4.59 25.09
N LYS A 168 33.00 5.45 25.43
CA LYS A 168 34.43 5.12 25.34
C LYS A 168 34.79 3.96 26.28
N LYS A 169 34.31 3.94 27.53
CA LYS A 169 34.51 2.82 28.44
C LYS A 169 33.90 1.52 27.89
N PHE A 170 32.71 1.61 27.31
CA PHE A 170 32.07 0.47 26.65
C PHE A 170 32.89 -0.04 25.49
N GLU A 171 33.39 0.83 24.62
CA GLU A 171 34.27 0.49 23.48
C GLU A 171 35.51 -0.24 23.95
N ASP A 172 36.20 0.27 24.95
CA ASP A 172 37.40 -0.36 25.54
C ASP A 172 37.15 -1.76 26.07
N SER A 173 35.99 -1.97 26.72
CA SER A 173 35.58 -3.27 27.27
C SER A 173 35.04 -4.24 26.22
N SER A 174 34.61 -3.75 25.05
CA SER A 174 33.89 -4.55 24.04
C SER A 174 34.73 -4.90 22.81
N LYS A 175 36.06 -4.73 22.86
CA LYS A 175 36.97 -4.97 21.73
C LYS A 175 36.81 -6.34 21.06
N ASP A 176 36.39 -7.33 21.82
CA ASP A 176 36.19 -8.71 21.34
C ASP A 176 34.75 -9.04 20.92
N ASN A 177 33.81 -8.13 21.15
CA ASN A 177 32.38 -8.39 20.96
C ASN A 177 31.82 -7.96 19.59
N ASN A 178 32.71 -7.52 18.67
CA ASN A 178 32.34 -7.06 17.33
C ASN A 178 32.89 -8.02 16.24
N PRO A 179 32.31 -9.23 16.06
CA PRO A 179 32.87 -10.26 15.19
C PRO A 179 32.94 -9.84 13.72
N VAL A 180 31.93 -9.12 13.22
CA VAL A 180 31.88 -8.67 11.81
C VAL A 180 33.01 -7.67 11.52
N ASN A 181 33.25 -6.74 12.44
CA ASN A 181 34.34 -5.77 12.35
C ASN A 181 35.71 -6.49 12.31
N LYS A 182 35.95 -7.42 13.24
CA LYS A 182 37.17 -8.21 13.31
C LYS A 182 37.42 -9.02 12.03
N ASP A 183 36.39 -9.72 11.53
CA ASP A 183 36.51 -10.54 10.33
C ASP A 183 36.84 -9.67 9.10
N PHE A 184 36.21 -8.52 8.96
CA PHE A 184 36.48 -7.59 7.88
C PHE A 184 37.95 -7.10 7.92
N PHE A 185 38.42 -6.59 9.06
CA PHE A 185 39.80 -6.07 9.16
C PHE A 185 40.85 -7.16 9.07
N SER A 186 40.53 -8.39 9.47
CA SER A 186 41.41 -9.54 9.23
C SER A 186 41.57 -9.83 7.73
N LYS A 187 40.49 -9.79 6.98
CA LYS A 187 40.50 -9.95 5.53
C LYS A 187 41.30 -8.82 4.84
N VAL A 188 41.10 -7.58 5.26
CA VAL A 188 41.83 -6.43 4.74
C VAL A 188 43.33 -6.54 5.02
N LYS A 189 43.72 -6.95 6.24
CA LYS A 189 45.12 -7.17 6.59
C LYS A 189 45.76 -8.25 5.74
N ASN A 190 45.06 -9.35 5.49
CA ASN A 190 45.57 -10.40 4.60
C ASN A 190 45.72 -9.90 3.15
N PHE A 191 44.76 -9.11 2.66
CA PHE A 191 44.87 -8.51 1.32
C PHE A 191 46.10 -7.60 1.16
N TRP A 192 46.41 -6.79 2.17
CA TRP A 192 47.61 -5.93 2.12
C TRP A 192 48.94 -6.69 2.27
N ASN A 193 48.92 -7.83 2.96
CA ASN A 193 50.13 -8.65 3.12
C ASN A 193 50.41 -9.56 1.92
N THR A 194 49.47 -9.72 0.99
CA THR A 194 49.59 -10.58 -0.20
C THR A 194 50.01 -9.80 -1.45
N ASN A 195 50.01 -8.46 -1.39
CA ASN A 195 50.53 -7.55 -2.40
C ASN A 195 51.84 -6.88 -1.91
#